data_c68cce2630f73476989ddcc22c9d593f
#
_entry.id   c68cce2630f73476989ddcc22c9d593f
#
_cell.length_a   1.000
_cell.length_b   1.000
_cell.length_c   1.000
_cell.angle_alpha   90.00
_cell.angle_beta   90.00
_cell.angle_gamma   90.00
#
_symmetry.space_group_name_H-M   'P 1'
#
loop_
_entity.id
_entity.type
_entity.pdbx_description
1 polymer ?
#
loop_
_entity_poly.entity_id
_entity_poly.type
_entity_poly.pdbx_seq_one_letter_code
_entity_poly.pdbx_strand_id
1 'polypeptide(L)'
;MENTQTSTIVSGETRSGWRKTDTMWMLGLYGTAIGAGVLFLPINAGVGGMIPLIIMAILAFPMTFFAHRGMTRFVLSGKNPGEDITEVVEEHFGVGAGKLITLLYFFAIYPILLVYSVAITNTVETFMAHQLHMTPPPRAILSLILIVGMMTIVRFGEQMIVKAMSVLVFPFVIALMVLALYLIPQWNGAALETLSLSGASVTGNGLLMTLWLAIPVMVFSFNHSPIISSFAVAKREEYGEGAEKKCSSILARAHIMMVLTVMFFVFSCVLSLSPADLAAAKEQNISILSYLANHFNAPIIAWMAPIIAMIAITKSFLGHYLGAREGFNGMVIKSLRSKGKSIEINKLNKLTALFMLITTWIVATLNPSILGMIETLGGPIIAMILFLMPMYAIQKVPAMRKYSGHISNVFVVIMGLIAISAIFYSLFS
;
A
#
# COMPACT_ATOMS: atom_id res chain seq x y z
N MET A 1 -41.07 53.75 15.77
CA MET A 1 -41.10 52.64 14.79
C MET A 1 -39.73 52.09 14.73
N GLU A 2 -39.47 51.09 15.53
CA GLU A 2 -38.19 50.39 15.66
C GLU A 2 -38.18 49.23 14.67
N ASN A 3 -37.26 49.28 13.72
CA ASN A 3 -37.04 48.19 12.76
C ASN A 3 -36.09 47.16 13.40
N THR A 4 -36.65 46.11 13.96
CA THR A 4 -35.90 44.94 14.42
C THR A 4 -35.53 44.08 13.19
N GLN A 5 -34.29 44.19 12.71
CA GLN A 5 -33.73 43.24 11.74
C GLN A 5 -33.45 41.94 12.47
N THR A 6 -34.27 40.93 12.23
CA THR A 6 -34.04 39.54 12.65
C THR A 6 -32.96 38.98 11.74
N SER A 7 -31.74 38.87 12.26
CA SER A 7 -30.67 38.13 11.62
C SER A 7 -31.01 36.65 11.65
N THR A 8 -31.42 36.10 10.52
CA THR A 8 -31.59 34.66 10.30
C THR A 8 -30.21 34.04 10.35
N ILE A 9 -29.88 33.41 11.48
CA ILE A 9 -28.73 32.51 11.56
C ILE A 9 -29.07 31.30 10.69
N VAL A 10 -28.52 31.28 9.48
CA VAL A 10 -28.52 30.08 8.63
C VAL A 10 -27.61 29.08 9.33
N SER A 11 -28.21 28.20 10.11
CA SER A 11 -27.55 27.01 10.62
C SER A 11 -27.05 26.23 9.40
N GLY A 12 -25.73 26.23 9.21
CA GLY A 12 -25.08 25.45 8.16
C GLY A 12 -25.37 23.97 8.37
N GLU A 13 -26.40 23.46 7.69
CA GLU A 13 -26.55 22.02 7.51
C GLU A 13 -25.25 21.51 6.91
N THR A 14 -24.47 20.77 7.71
CA THR A 14 -23.34 19.99 7.24
C THR A 14 -23.86 19.04 6.18
N ARG A 15 -23.64 19.38 4.92
CA ARG A 15 -24.00 18.54 3.76
C ARG A 15 -23.36 17.17 3.93
N SER A 16 -24.09 16.21 4.50
CA SER A 16 -23.65 14.85 4.80
C SER A 16 -23.51 13.97 3.55
N GLY A 17 -23.84 14.52 2.37
CA GLY A 17 -23.86 13.79 1.11
C GLY A 17 -22.46 13.33 0.66
N TRP A 18 -22.44 12.32 -0.22
CA TRP A 18 -21.24 11.84 -0.88
C TRP A 18 -20.81 12.82 -1.98
N ARG A 19 -19.55 13.26 -1.98
CA ARG A 19 -18.99 14.22 -2.95
C ARG A 19 -18.10 13.52 -3.97
N LYS A 20 -17.85 14.16 -5.10
CA LYS A 20 -16.91 13.67 -6.13
C LYS A 20 -15.50 13.49 -5.56
N THR A 21 -15.08 14.38 -4.67
CA THR A 21 -13.79 14.29 -3.96
C THR A 21 -13.70 13.05 -3.08
N ASP A 22 -14.79 12.57 -2.50
CA ASP A 22 -14.83 11.34 -1.71
C ASP A 22 -14.56 10.11 -2.61
N THR A 23 -15.15 10.09 -3.81
CA THR A 23 -14.87 9.05 -4.81
C THR A 23 -13.41 9.10 -5.26
N MET A 24 -12.86 10.29 -5.52
CA MET A 24 -11.45 10.43 -5.91
C MET A 24 -10.51 9.88 -4.83
N TRP A 25 -10.75 10.21 -3.57
CA TRP A 25 -9.95 9.69 -2.46
C TRP A 25 -10.14 8.18 -2.26
N MET A 26 -11.38 7.68 -2.35
CA MET A 26 -11.65 6.24 -2.30
C MET A 26 -10.84 5.47 -3.35
N LEU A 27 -10.83 5.96 -4.59
CA LEU A 27 -10.06 5.36 -5.68
C LEU A 27 -8.55 5.58 -5.55
N GLY A 28 -8.12 6.72 -4.99
CA GLY A 28 -6.72 6.99 -4.67
C GLY A 28 -6.16 6.03 -3.62
N LEU A 29 -6.91 5.79 -2.55
CA LEU A 29 -6.58 4.79 -1.51
C LEU A 29 -6.47 3.39 -2.11
N TYR A 30 -7.46 2.98 -2.90
CA TYR A 30 -7.44 1.73 -3.64
C TYR A 30 -6.23 1.63 -4.57
N GLY A 31 -5.98 2.70 -5.37
CA GLY A 31 -4.87 2.75 -6.32
C GLY A 31 -3.49 2.69 -5.66
N THR A 32 -3.34 3.25 -4.45
CA THR A 32 -2.09 3.18 -3.69
C THR A 32 -1.81 1.75 -3.20
N ALA A 33 -2.82 1.05 -2.68
CA ALA A 33 -2.65 -0.29 -2.17
C ALA A 33 -2.34 -1.32 -3.27
N ILE A 34 -3.02 -1.22 -4.42
CA ILE A 34 -2.87 -2.23 -5.47
C ILE A 34 -1.66 -1.93 -6.35
N GLY A 35 -0.57 -2.54 -6.02
CA GLY A 35 0.72 -2.47 -6.70
C GLY A 35 1.48 -3.79 -6.61
N ALA A 36 2.80 -3.73 -6.45
CA ALA A 36 3.64 -4.93 -6.36
C ALA A 36 3.16 -5.91 -5.28
N GLY A 37 2.72 -5.43 -4.11
CA GLY A 37 2.22 -6.31 -3.04
C GLY A 37 1.14 -7.26 -3.54
N VAL A 38 0.10 -6.72 -4.19
CA VAL A 38 -1.01 -7.52 -4.74
C VAL A 38 -0.55 -8.44 -5.87
N LEU A 39 0.39 -8.00 -6.69
CA LEU A 39 0.93 -8.80 -7.79
C LEU A 39 1.84 -9.95 -7.34
N PHE A 40 2.33 -9.91 -6.11
CA PHE A 40 3.13 -10.97 -5.50
C PHE A 40 2.36 -11.78 -4.44
N LEU A 41 1.20 -11.30 -4.01
CA LEU A 41 0.34 -11.99 -3.04
C LEU A 41 -0.09 -13.39 -3.50
N PRO A 42 -0.52 -13.64 -4.76
CA PRO A 42 -0.85 -14.99 -5.22
C PRO A 42 0.33 -15.97 -5.11
N ILE A 43 1.55 -15.48 -5.36
CA ILE A 43 2.76 -16.28 -5.27
C ILE A 43 3.00 -16.69 -3.81
N ASN A 44 3.04 -15.74 -2.90
CA ASN A 44 3.28 -16.00 -1.47
C ASN A 44 2.17 -16.84 -0.84
N ALA A 45 0.90 -16.45 -1.04
CA ALA A 45 -0.25 -17.11 -0.45
C ALA A 45 -0.53 -18.48 -1.06
N GLY A 46 -0.38 -18.61 -2.39
CA GLY A 46 -0.66 -19.86 -3.10
C GLY A 46 0.34 -20.98 -2.80
N VAL A 47 1.61 -20.64 -2.61
CA VAL A 47 2.64 -21.60 -2.17
C VAL A 47 2.30 -22.22 -0.80
N GLY A 48 1.59 -21.49 0.05
CA GLY A 48 1.11 -21.96 1.35
C GLY A 48 -0.07 -22.93 1.29
N GLY A 49 -0.76 -23.00 0.16
CA GLY A 49 -1.94 -23.84 -0.03
C GLY A 49 -3.28 -23.10 0.19
N MET A 50 -4.38 -23.83 -0.03
CA MET A 50 -5.73 -23.23 -0.05
C MET A 50 -6.25 -22.79 1.33
N ILE A 51 -5.97 -23.53 2.41
CA ILE A 51 -6.48 -23.19 3.75
C ILE A 51 -5.89 -21.87 4.26
N PRO A 52 -4.56 -21.64 4.23
CA PRO A 52 -4.01 -20.33 4.56
C PRO A 52 -4.63 -19.20 3.71
N LEU A 53 -4.84 -19.41 2.42
CA LEU A 53 -5.43 -18.44 1.52
C LEU A 53 -6.87 -18.06 1.93
N ILE A 54 -7.71 -19.01 2.31
CA ILE A 54 -9.07 -18.76 2.82
C ILE A 54 -9.02 -17.95 4.12
N ILE A 55 -8.14 -18.32 5.05
CA ILE A 55 -7.97 -17.60 6.31
C ILE A 55 -7.51 -16.17 6.04
N MET A 56 -6.56 -15.96 5.14
CA MET A 56 -6.10 -14.64 4.74
C MET A 56 -7.22 -13.79 4.11
N ALA A 57 -8.08 -14.40 3.30
CA ALA A 57 -9.23 -13.70 2.71
C ALA A 57 -10.21 -13.19 3.78
N ILE A 58 -10.45 -13.98 4.83
CA ILE A 58 -11.31 -13.59 5.96
C ILE A 58 -10.66 -12.46 6.78
N LEU A 59 -9.36 -12.53 7.00
CA LEU A 59 -8.61 -11.54 7.78
C LEU A 59 -8.37 -10.23 7.01
N ALA A 60 -8.40 -10.23 5.69
CA ALA A 60 -8.01 -9.09 4.85
C ALA A 60 -8.78 -7.81 5.18
N PHE A 61 -10.12 -7.86 5.27
CA PHE A 61 -10.91 -6.67 5.57
C PHE A 61 -10.70 -6.14 7.00
N PRO A 62 -10.90 -6.92 8.07
CA PRO A 62 -10.76 -6.37 9.43
C PRO A 62 -9.34 -5.89 9.71
N MET A 63 -8.32 -6.61 9.24
CA MET A 63 -6.93 -6.26 9.45
C MET A 63 -6.59 -4.92 8.81
N THR A 64 -6.94 -4.74 7.54
CA THR A 64 -6.60 -3.52 6.81
C THR A 64 -7.48 -2.32 7.21
N PHE A 65 -8.79 -2.52 7.32
CA PHE A 65 -9.72 -1.44 7.64
C PHE A 65 -9.47 -0.85 9.03
N PHE A 66 -9.37 -1.68 10.06
CA PHE A 66 -9.20 -1.17 11.42
C PHE A 66 -7.85 -0.48 11.62
N ALA A 67 -6.78 -0.99 11.00
CA ALA A 67 -5.46 -0.38 11.09
C ALA A 67 -5.43 0.99 10.40
N HIS A 68 -5.87 1.10 9.16
CA HIS A 68 -5.89 2.37 8.43
C HIS A 68 -6.85 3.39 9.05
N ARG A 69 -7.99 2.96 9.56
CA ARG A 69 -8.89 3.83 10.33
C ARG A 69 -8.23 4.34 11.59
N GLY A 70 -7.49 3.50 12.31
CA GLY A 70 -6.71 3.90 13.47
C GLY A 70 -5.70 4.99 13.15
N MET A 71 -4.94 4.82 12.08
CA MET A 71 -3.97 5.81 11.59
C MET A 71 -4.64 7.12 11.13
N THR A 72 -5.77 7.03 10.42
CA THR A 72 -6.55 8.21 10.02
C THR A 72 -7.03 9.00 11.24
N ARG A 73 -7.57 8.32 12.27
CA ARG A 73 -7.98 8.94 13.54
C ARG A 73 -6.82 9.60 14.26
N PHE A 74 -5.64 9.00 14.18
CA PHE A 74 -4.42 9.59 14.74
C PHE A 74 -4.06 10.90 14.04
N VAL A 75 -4.03 10.96 12.71
CA VAL A 75 -3.75 12.21 11.98
C VAL A 75 -4.81 13.28 12.28
N LEU A 76 -6.09 12.89 12.32
CA LEU A 76 -7.19 13.81 12.66
C LEU A 76 -7.16 14.31 14.11
N SER A 77 -6.37 13.72 14.99
CA SER A 77 -6.26 14.12 16.40
C SER A 77 -5.31 15.28 16.65
N GLY A 78 -4.53 15.70 15.65
CA GLY A 78 -3.68 16.90 15.71
C GLY A 78 -4.51 18.16 15.97
N LYS A 79 -3.94 19.18 16.62
CA LYS A 79 -4.63 20.41 16.97
C LYS A 79 -4.97 21.27 15.76
N ASN A 80 -4.01 21.41 14.84
CA ASN A 80 -4.17 22.26 13.67
C ASN A 80 -4.67 21.47 12.46
N PRO A 81 -5.63 22.00 11.68
CA PRO A 81 -6.23 21.26 10.57
C PRO A 81 -5.27 20.84 9.46
N GLY A 82 -4.21 21.58 9.20
CA GLY A 82 -3.25 21.32 8.12
C GLY A 82 -2.05 20.45 8.52
N GLU A 83 -1.97 20.00 9.77
CA GLU A 83 -0.83 19.19 10.24
C GLU A 83 -0.85 17.78 9.66
N ASP A 84 0.28 17.39 9.09
CA ASP A 84 0.51 16.03 8.62
C ASP A 84 0.91 15.08 9.76
N ILE A 85 1.06 13.79 9.47
CA ILE A 85 1.39 12.79 10.48
C ILE A 85 2.71 13.09 11.19
N THR A 86 3.68 13.71 10.53
CA THR A 86 5.00 13.99 11.11
C THR A 86 4.95 15.09 12.16
N GLU A 87 4.01 16.01 12.02
CA GLU A 87 3.77 17.09 13.01
C GLU A 87 2.91 16.55 14.16
N VAL A 88 1.88 15.78 13.87
CA VAL A 88 1.00 15.17 14.88
C VAL A 88 1.76 14.22 15.81
N VAL A 89 2.72 13.44 15.31
CA VAL A 89 3.57 12.59 16.18
C VAL A 89 4.42 13.42 17.13
N GLU A 90 4.95 14.55 16.68
CA GLU A 90 5.75 15.45 17.54
C GLU A 90 4.87 16.14 18.59
N GLU A 91 3.66 16.57 18.22
CA GLU A 91 2.67 17.15 19.11
C GLU A 91 2.30 16.20 20.27
N HIS A 92 2.03 14.94 19.96
CA HIS A 92 1.52 13.98 20.93
C HIS A 92 2.58 13.28 21.75
N PHE A 93 3.76 13.04 21.18
CA PHE A 93 4.80 12.23 21.80
C PHE A 93 6.08 13.01 22.14
N GLY A 94 6.12 14.31 21.80
CA GLY A 94 7.26 15.17 22.01
C GLY A 94 8.34 15.04 20.94
N VAL A 95 9.31 15.95 20.97
CA VAL A 95 10.32 16.13 19.91
C VAL A 95 11.18 14.88 19.70
N GLY A 96 11.61 14.20 20.76
CA GLY A 96 12.47 13.02 20.67
C GLY A 96 11.76 11.83 20.02
N ALA A 97 10.61 11.45 20.56
CA ALA A 97 9.79 10.37 20.02
C ALA A 97 9.23 10.74 18.63
N GLY A 98 8.87 12.01 18.42
CA GLY A 98 8.41 12.49 17.11
C GLY A 98 9.47 12.32 16.02
N LYS A 99 10.73 12.58 16.29
CA LYS A 99 11.85 12.32 15.35
C LYS A 99 11.98 10.82 15.03
N LEU A 100 11.95 9.96 16.04
CA LEU A 100 12.05 8.51 15.85
C LEU A 100 10.88 7.96 15.05
N ILE A 101 9.65 8.36 15.38
CA ILE A 101 8.44 7.89 14.67
C ILE A 101 8.44 8.41 13.23
N THR A 102 8.86 9.65 12.97
CA THR A 102 9.01 10.19 11.61
C THR A 102 10.05 9.39 10.81
N LEU A 103 11.14 8.99 11.43
CA LEU A 103 12.15 8.12 10.81
C LEU A 103 11.56 6.74 10.47
N LEU A 104 10.85 6.12 11.42
CA LEU A 104 10.19 4.83 11.19
C LEU A 104 9.09 4.94 10.12
N TYR A 105 8.34 6.03 10.09
CA TYR A 105 7.36 6.31 9.05
C TYR A 105 8.00 6.37 7.66
N PHE A 106 9.12 7.08 7.54
CA PHE A 106 9.87 7.09 6.29
C PHE A 106 10.33 5.67 5.89
N PHE A 107 10.92 4.92 6.80
CA PHE A 107 11.38 3.55 6.52
C PHE A 107 10.25 2.53 6.34
N ALA A 108 9.03 2.83 6.81
CA ALA A 108 7.86 2.01 6.49
C ALA A 108 7.43 2.16 5.02
N ILE A 109 7.72 3.28 4.39
CA ILE A 109 7.21 3.62 3.05
C ILE A 109 8.30 3.58 1.99
N TYR A 110 9.46 4.13 2.26
CA TYR A 110 10.53 4.27 1.28
C TYR A 110 11.01 2.93 0.66
N PRO A 111 11.18 1.83 1.41
CA PRO A 111 11.52 0.54 0.82
C PRO A 111 10.49 0.03 -0.20
N ILE A 112 9.23 0.46 -0.08
CA ILE A 112 8.18 0.10 -1.04
C ILE A 112 8.44 0.75 -2.41
N LEU A 113 8.94 1.98 -2.44
CA LEU A 113 9.38 2.62 -3.69
C LEU A 113 10.52 1.84 -4.35
N LEU A 114 11.45 1.31 -3.55
CA LEU A 114 12.53 0.45 -4.03
C LEU A 114 11.96 -0.84 -4.66
N VAL A 115 11.02 -1.50 -3.99
CA VAL A 115 10.30 -2.67 -4.51
C VAL A 115 9.62 -2.36 -5.85
N TYR A 116 8.91 -1.24 -5.95
CA TYR A 116 8.24 -0.87 -7.19
C TYR A 116 9.20 -0.55 -8.34
N SER A 117 10.36 0.02 -8.04
CA SER A 117 11.37 0.29 -9.06
C SER A 117 11.97 -1.00 -9.64
N VAL A 118 12.18 -2.02 -8.82
CA VAL A 118 12.59 -3.37 -9.26
C VAL A 118 11.46 -4.02 -10.05
N ALA A 119 10.23 -4.00 -9.52
CA ALA A 119 9.08 -4.67 -10.12
C ALA A 119 8.73 -4.12 -11.51
N ILE A 120 8.74 -2.79 -11.70
CA ILE A 120 8.48 -2.19 -13.03
C ILE A 120 9.55 -2.58 -14.03
N THR A 121 10.81 -2.61 -13.61
CA THR A 121 11.94 -2.98 -14.47
C THR A 121 11.82 -4.44 -14.89
N ASN A 122 11.58 -5.36 -13.95
CA ASN A 122 11.41 -6.79 -14.26
C ASN A 122 10.20 -7.04 -15.17
N THR A 123 9.08 -6.32 -14.93
CA THR A 123 7.87 -6.45 -15.75
C THR A 123 8.14 -6.01 -17.21
N VAL A 124 8.80 -4.87 -17.42
CA VAL A 124 9.07 -4.37 -18.76
C VAL A 124 10.15 -5.22 -19.45
N GLU A 125 11.21 -5.60 -18.75
CA GLU A 125 12.27 -6.48 -19.26
C GLU A 125 11.69 -7.81 -19.76
N THR A 126 10.85 -8.45 -18.95
CA THR A 126 10.16 -9.70 -19.30
C THR A 126 9.21 -9.53 -20.47
N PHE A 127 8.44 -8.43 -20.50
CA PHE A 127 7.53 -8.11 -21.60
C PHE A 127 8.27 -7.90 -22.92
N MET A 128 9.40 -7.19 -22.91
CA MET A 128 10.23 -7.01 -24.10
C MET A 128 10.80 -8.34 -24.62
N ALA A 129 11.28 -9.19 -23.72
CA ALA A 129 11.88 -10.46 -24.09
C ALA A 129 10.85 -11.48 -24.62
N HIS A 130 9.71 -11.64 -23.94
CA HIS A 130 8.77 -12.74 -24.24
C HIS A 130 7.62 -12.33 -25.18
N GLN A 131 7.08 -11.11 -25.06
CA GLN A 131 5.96 -10.68 -25.89
C GLN A 131 6.40 -9.90 -27.14
N LEU A 132 7.40 -9.02 -27.00
CA LEU A 132 7.92 -8.25 -28.14
C LEU A 132 9.04 -8.97 -28.90
N HIS A 133 9.59 -10.07 -28.34
CA HIS A 133 10.74 -10.79 -28.89
C HIS A 133 11.95 -9.88 -29.17
N MET A 134 12.15 -8.88 -28.31
CA MET A 134 13.22 -7.91 -28.40
C MET A 134 14.25 -8.16 -27.31
N THR A 135 15.52 -7.95 -27.61
CA THR A 135 16.57 -7.92 -26.59
C THR A 135 16.40 -6.65 -25.75
N PRO A 136 16.12 -6.75 -24.42
CA PRO A 136 16.03 -5.57 -23.58
C PRO A 136 17.35 -4.79 -23.57
N PRO A 137 17.30 -3.46 -23.44
CA PRO A 137 18.51 -2.66 -23.25
C PRO A 137 19.17 -3.03 -21.91
N PRO A 138 20.44 -2.63 -21.69
CA PRO A 138 21.11 -2.86 -20.41
C PRO A 138 20.23 -2.39 -19.24
N ARG A 139 20.12 -3.20 -18.21
CA ARG A 139 19.18 -2.99 -17.09
C ARG A 139 19.28 -1.60 -16.45
N ALA A 140 20.50 -1.07 -16.31
CA ALA A 140 20.72 0.28 -15.77
C ALA A 140 20.07 1.38 -16.65
N ILE A 141 20.06 1.22 -17.95
CA ILE A 141 19.42 2.16 -18.90
C ILE A 141 17.91 1.99 -18.84
N LEU A 142 17.41 0.76 -18.90
CA LEU A 142 15.99 0.48 -18.85
C LEU A 142 15.35 1.00 -17.55
N SER A 143 15.94 0.67 -16.42
CA SER A 143 15.43 1.13 -15.10
C SER A 143 15.46 2.65 -14.97
N LEU A 144 16.50 3.31 -15.47
CA LEU A 144 16.58 4.78 -15.45
C LEU A 144 15.44 5.42 -16.26
N ILE A 145 15.18 4.94 -17.47
CA ILE A 145 14.11 5.46 -18.33
C ILE A 145 12.75 5.29 -17.64
N LEU A 146 12.48 4.12 -17.08
CA LEU A 146 11.21 3.83 -16.43
C LEU A 146 10.99 4.67 -15.18
N ILE A 147 12.02 4.82 -14.33
CA ILE A 147 11.94 5.61 -13.10
C ILE A 147 11.79 7.10 -13.42
N VAL A 148 12.55 7.63 -14.38
CA VAL A 148 12.40 9.02 -14.86
C VAL A 148 10.99 9.25 -15.40
N GLY A 149 10.42 8.30 -16.14
CA GLY A 149 9.05 8.36 -16.64
C GLY A 149 8.03 8.48 -15.50
N MET A 150 8.12 7.65 -14.48
CA MET A 150 7.24 7.73 -13.29
C MET A 150 7.46 9.04 -12.50
N MET A 151 8.71 9.45 -12.32
CA MET A 151 9.06 10.68 -11.60
C MET A 151 8.64 11.96 -12.36
N THR A 152 8.43 11.88 -13.66
CA THR A 152 7.89 13.01 -14.43
C THR A 152 6.48 13.39 -13.98
N ILE A 153 5.66 12.42 -13.60
CA ILE A 153 4.30 12.67 -13.08
C ILE A 153 4.36 13.39 -11.73
N VAL A 154 5.31 13.02 -10.88
CA VAL A 154 5.49 13.58 -9.53
C VAL A 154 5.73 15.10 -9.52
N ARG A 155 6.39 15.63 -10.55
CA ARG A 155 6.69 17.08 -10.64
C ARG A 155 5.45 17.98 -10.72
N PHE A 156 4.29 17.43 -11.10
CA PHE A 156 3.04 18.18 -11.22
C PHE A 156 2.30 18.37 -9.89
N GLY A 157 2.83 17.86 -8.78
CA GLY A 157 2.30 18.07 -7.44
C GLY A 157 1.25 17.04 -6.99
N GLU A 158 0.88 17.12 -5.72
CA GLU A 158 0.05 16.13 -5.02
C GLU A 158 -1.34 15.94 -5.64
N GLN A 159 -2.02 17.04 -5.98
CA GLN A 159 -3.37 16.98 -6.57
C GLN A 159 -3.38 16.24 -7.92
N MET A 160 -2.35 16.46 -8.74
CA MET A 160 -2.22 15.77 -10.02
C MET A 160 -1.92 14.29 -9.82
N ILE A 161 -1.09 13.93 -8.83
CA ILE A 161 -0.79 12.55 -8.48
C ILE A 161 -2.08 11.82 -8.07
N VAL A 162 -2.85 12.38 -7.13
CA VAL A 162 -4.13 11.78 -6.68
C VAL A 162 -5.12 11.66 -7.83
N LYS A 163 -5.21 12.67 -8.69
CA LYS A 163 -6.06 12.64 -9.89
C LYS A 163 -5.61 11.54 -10.87
N ALA A 164 -4.33 11.45 -11.16
CA ALA A 164 -3.77 10.43 -12.05
C ALA A 164 -4.06 9.02 -11.51
N MET A 165 -3.83 8.79 -10.20
CA MET A 165 -4.14 7.51 -9.57
C MET A 165 -5.63 7.16 -9.67
N SER A 166 -6.52 8.11 -9.41
CA SER A 166 -7.97 7.87 -9.45
C SER A 166 -8.48 7.55 -10.87
N VAL A 167 -7.92 8.18 -11.89
CA VAL A 167 -8.27 7.90 -13.29
C VAL A 167 -7.77 6.53 -13.74
N LEU A 168 -6.52 6.18 -13.38
CA LEU A 168 -5.90 4.91 -13.76
C LEU A 168 -6.54 3.70 -13.07
N VAL A 169 -7.22 3.90 -11.94
CA VAL A 169 -7.90 2.80 -11.21
C VAL A 169 -9.01 2.18 -12.04
N PHE A 170 -9.82 2.95 -12.77
CA PHE A 170 -10.95 2.40 -13.54
C PHE A 170 -10.51 1.37 -14.60
N PRO A 171 -9.64 1.69 -15.57
CA PRO A 171 -9.20 0.71 -16.56
C PRO A 171 -8.46 -0.46 -15.89
N PHE A 172 -7.73 -0.20 -14.82
CA PHE A 172 -7.02 -1.23 -14.07
C PHE A 172 -7.98 -2.24 -13.43
N VAL A 173 -8.99 -1.80 -12.67
CA VAL A 173 -9.94 -2.70 -11.99
C VAL A 173 -10.70 -3.53 -13.01
N ILE A 174 -11.19 -2.90 -14.09
CA ILE A 174 -11.90 -3.59 -15.16
C ILE A 174 -11.00 -4.66 -15.80
N ALA A 175 -9.78 -4.28 -16.17
CA ALA A 175 -8.86 -5.22 -16.82
C ALA A 175 -8.44 -6.36 -15.88
N LEU A 176 -8.22 -6.07 -14.58
CA LEU A 176 -7.91 -7.09 -13.58
C LEU A 176 -9.06 -8.08 -13.40
N MET A 177 -10.32 -7.59 -13.36
CA MET A 177 -11.50 -8.43 -13.24
C MET A 177 -11.77 -9.24 -14.51
N VAL A 178 -11.59 -8.65 -15.68
CA VAL A 178 -11.70 -9.37 -16.97
C VAL A 178 -10.66 -10.48 -17.02
N LEU A 179 -9.41 -10.22 -16.61
CA LEU A 179 -8.37 -11.24 -16.55
C LEU A 179 -8.73 -12.36 -15.55
N ALA A 180 -9.19 -12.01 -14.35
CA ALA A 180 -9.60 -12.98 -13.35
C ALA A 180 -10.76 -13.87 -13.82
N LEU A 181 -11.75 -13.30 -14.54
CA LEU A 181 -12.83 -14.06 -15.16
C LEU A 181 -12.34 -14.92 -16.33
N TYR A 182 -11.43 -14.41 -17.14
CA TYR A 182 -10.84 -15.13 -18.26
C TYR A 182 -10.05 -16.37 -17.82
N LEU A 183 -9.49 -16.35 -16.60
CA LEU A 183 -8.78 -17.49 -16.01
C LEU A 183 -9.69 -18.62 -15.51
N ILE A 184 -11.00 -18.38 -15.32
CA ILE A 184 -11.93 -19.39 -14.76
C ILE A 184 -11.89 -20.73 -15.55
N PRO A 185 -11.90 -20.76 -16.89
CA PRO A 185 -11.77 -22.00 -17.63
C PRO A 185 -10.43 -22.74 -17.43
N GLN A 186 -9.42 -22.06 -16.92
CA GLN A 186 -8.11 -22.63 -16.63
C GLN A 186 -8.00 -23.16 -15.19
N TRP A 187 -9.03 -22.99 -14.36
CA TRP A 187 -9.04 -23.52 -13.00
C TRP A 187 -8.90 -25.02 -13.01
N ASN A 188 -8.01 -25.52 -12.21
CA ASN A 188 -7.71 -26.95 -12.07
C ASN A 188 -7.73 -27.35 -10.58
N GLY A 189 -7.72 -28.65 -10.33
CA GLY A 189 -7.81 -29.18 -8.97
C GLY A 189 -6.51 -29.11 -8.17
N ALA A 190 -5.38 -28.74 -8.77
CA ALA A 190 -4.07 -28.84 -8.12
C ALA A 190 -3.97 -28.06 -6.79
N ALA A 191 -4.55 -26.86 -6.75
CA ALA A 191 -4.60 -26.05 -5.52
C ALA A 191 -5.54 -26.66 -4.46
N LEU A 192 -6.59 -27.38 -4.87
CA LEU A 192 -7.54 -28.02 -3.97
C LEU A 192 -6.98 -29.29 -3.33
N GLU A 193 -6.01 -29.96 -3.96
CA GLU A 193 -5.30 -31.10 -3.38
C GLU A 193 -4.50 -30.71 -2.11
N THR A 194 -4.24 -29.41 -1.95
CA THR A 194 -3.60 -28.83 -0.75
C THR A 194 -4.57 -28.48 0.37
N LEU A 195 -5.84 -28.89 0.31
CA LEU A 195 -6.85 -28.75 1.38
C LEU A 195 -6.55 -29.71 2.54
N SER A 196 -5.38 -29.63 3.11
CA SER A 196 -4.97 -30.43 4.27
C SER A 196 -4.58 -29.54 5.43
N LEU A 197 -5.21 -29.76 6.60
CA LEU A 197 -4.81 -29.13 7.85
C LEU A 197 -3.41 -29.58 8.32
N SER A 198 -2.93 -30.71 7.83
CA SER A 198 -1.59 -31.22 8.13
C SER A 198 -0.46 -30.49 7.42
N GLY A 199 -0.80 -29.50 6.56
CA GLY A 199 0.15 -28.49 6.09
C GLY A 199 1.27 -29.00 5.20
N ALA A 200 0.99 -29.88 4.25
CA ALA A 200 1.91 -30.14 3.16
C ALA A 200 1.90 -28.95 2.18
N SER A 201 2.47 -27.82 2.61
CA SER A 201 2.82 -26.74 1.69
C SER A 201 4.04 -27.20 0.86
N VAL A 202 4.18 -26.65 -0.34
CA VAL A 202 5.38 -26.86 -1.18
C VAL A 202 6.67 -26.47 -0.42
N THR A 203 6.55 -25.61 0.58
CA THR A 203 7.65 -25.16 1.45
C THR A 203 7.95 -26.11 2.62
N GLY A 204 7.13 -27.15 2.86
CA GLY A 204 7.26 -28.04 4.03
C GLY A 204 6.83 -27.40 5.36
N ASN A 205 6.38 -26.16 5.36
CA ASN A 205 5.94 -25.45 6.57
C ASN A 205 4.53 -25.89 6.99
N GLY A 206 4.27 -26.04 8.30
CA GLY A 206 2.95 -26.27 8.84
C GLY A 206 2.03 -25.05 8.68
N LEU A 207 0.72 -25.24 8.87
CA LEU A 207 -0.31 -24.19 8.71
C LEU A 207 0.00 -22.91 9.50
N LEU A 208 0.35 -23.03 10.78
CA LEU A 208 0.63 -21.87 11.65
C LEU A 208 1.85 -21.09 11.17
N MET A 209 2.90 -21.78 10.74
CA MET A 209 4.11 -21.15 10.19
C MET A 209 3.80 -20.42 8.89
N THR A 210 3.05 -21.04 8.00
CA THR A 210 2.61 -20.45 6.73
C THR A 210 1.80 -19.19 6.97
N LEU A 211 0.83 -19.22 7.89
CA LEU A 211 0.03 -18.03 8.24
C LEU A 211 0.89 -16.93 8.87
N TRP A 212 1.79 -17.30 9.77
CA TRP A 212 2.68 -16.35 10.42
C TRP A 212 3.52 -15.58 9.42
N LEU A 213 4.13 -16.25 8.44
CA LEU A 213 4.96 -15.62 7.41
C LEU A 213 4.13 -14.89 6.33
N ALA A 214 2.85 -15.26 6.14
CA ALA A 214 1.96 -14.59 5.21
C ALA A 214 1.43 -13.24 5.73
N ILE A 215 1.30 -13.06 7.05
CA ILE A 215 0.77 -11.81 7.63
C ILE A 215 1.55 -10.56 7.20
N PRO A 216 2.90 -10.51 7.25
CA PRO A 216 3.66 -9.35 6.75
C PRO A 216 3.38 -9.03 5.28
N VAL A 217 3.23 -10.05 4.43
CA VAL A 217 2.91 -9.87 3.01
C VAL A 217 1.51 -9.31 2.83
N MET A 218 0.53 -9.74 3.64
CA MET A 218 -0.80 -9.13 3.66
C MET A 218 -0.77 -7.67 4.12
N VAL A 219 -0.03 -7.37 5.20
CA VAL A 219 0.15 -5.99 5.68
C VAL A 219 0.68 -5.11 4.56
N PHE A 220 1.69 -5.59 3.84
CA PHE A 220 2.26 -4.88 2.69
C PHE A 220 1.27 -4.76 1.52
N SER A 221 0.59 -5.86 1.15
CA SER A 221 -0.23 -5.93 -0.06
C SER A 221 -1.48 -5.04 -0.02
N PHE A 222 -2.03 -4.80 1.18
CA PHE A 222 -3.17 -3.91 1.37
C PHE A 222 -2.78 -2.55 1.93
N ASN A 223 -1.48 -2.22 1.97
CA ASN A 223 -1.00 -0.98 2.54
C ASN A 223 -1.28 0.22 1.64
N HIS A 224 -1.92 1.22 2.22
CA HIS A 224 -2.05 2.56 1.64
C HIS A 224 -1.81 3.66 2.70
N SER A 225 -1.09 3.30 3.77
CA SER A 225 -0.67 4.25 4.81
C SER A 225 0.03 5.50 4.25
N PRO A 226 0.80 5.42 3.14
CA PRO A 226 1.49 6.60 2.59
C PRO A 226 0.59 7.75 2.15
N ILE A 227 -0.67 7.49 1.85
CA ILE A 227 -1.63 8.52 1.42
C ILE A 227 -2.65 8.88 2.51
N ILE A 228 -2.61 8.18 3.67
CA ILE A 228 -3.57 8.39 4.76
C ILE A 228 -3.42 9.77 5.38
N SER A 229 -2.20 10.27 5.53
CA SER A 229 -1.96 11.61 6.09
C SER A 229 -2.59 12.69 5.21
N SER A 230 -2.25 12.74 3.93
CA SER A 230 -2.85 13.67 2.97
C SER A 230 -4.37 13.52 2.86
N PHE A 231 -4.88 12.28 2.89
CA PHE A 231 -6.31 12.00 2.89
C PHE A 231 -7.02 12.59 4.11
N ALA A 232 -6.49 12.36 5.31
CA ALA A 232 -7.07 12.86 6.56
C ALA A 232 -7.09 14.39 6.60
N VAL A 233 -5.97 15.04 6.22
CA VAL A 233 -5.84 16.50 6.15
C VAL A 233 -6.87 17.06 5.17
N ALA A 234 -6.93 16.56 3.94
CA ALA A 234 -7.88 17.04 2.93
C ALA A 234 -9.34 16.87 3.38
N LYS A 235 -9.69 15.78 4.06
CA LYS A 235 -11.05 15.58 4.55
C LYS A 235 -11.36 16.41 5.79
N ARG A 236 -10.37 16.73 6.62
CA ARG A 236 -10.53 17.66 7.74
C ARG A 236 -10.82 19.08 7.25
N GLU A 237 -10.12 19.54 6.23
CA GLU A 237 -10.39 20.83 5.59
C GLU A 237 -11.79 20.90 4.97
N GLU A 238 -12.25 19.79 4.35
CA GLU A 238 -13.52 19.72 3.63
C GLU A 238 -14.75 19.55 4.55
N TYR A 239 -14.62 18.78 5.65
CA TYR A 239 -15.73 18.33 6.50
C TYR A 239 -15.63 18.77 7.96
N GLY A 240 -14.54 19.41 8.39
CA GLY A 240 -14.36 19.87 9.76
C GLY A 240 -14.55 18.74 10.79
N GLU A 241 -15.44 18.93 11.76
CA GLU A 241 -15.74 17.95 12.80
C GLU A 241 -16.34 16.63 12.28
N GLY A 242 -16.98 16.65 11.11
CA GLY A 242 -17.52 15.47 10.44
C GLY A 242 -16.48 14.59 9.74
N ALA A 243 -15.23 15.02 9.68
CA ALA A 243 -14.17 14.36 8.90
C ALA A 243 -13.93 12.90 9.30
N GLU A 244 -13.93 12.58 10.61
CA GLU A 244 -13.68 11.21 11.08
C GLU A 244 -14.74 10.23 10.55
N LYS A 245 -16.01 10.57 10.67
CA LYS A 245 -17.11 9.75 10.16
C LYS A 245 -17.04 9.58 8.65
N LYS A 246 -16.71 10.66 7.94
CA LYS A 246 -16.57 10.66 6.49
C LYS A 246 -15.36 9.82 6.06
N CYS A 247 -14.21 10.00 6.66
CA CYS A 247 -13.02 9.19 6.40
C CYS A 247 -13.29 7.70 6.65
N SER A 248 -13.93 7.34 7.76
CA SER A 248 -14.30 5.95 8.05
C SER A 248 -15.21 5.35 6.98
N SER A 249 -16.18 6.12 6.45
CA SER A 249 -17.07 5.67 5.37
C SER A 249 -16.31 5.48 4.04
N ILE A 250 -15.41 6.40 3.70
CA ILE A 250 -14.58 6.32 2.48
C ILE A 250 -13.65 5.09 2.58
N LEU A 251 -12.96 4.93 3.71
CA LEU A 251 -12.10 3.78 3.98
C LEU A 251 -12.86 2.46 3.88
N ALA A 252 -14.02 2.34 4.51
CA ALA A 252 -14.82 1.11 4.46
C ALA A 252 -15.15 0.70 3.02
N ARG A 253 -15.60 1.65 2.20
CA ARG A 253 -15.93 1.39 0.79
C ARG A 253 -14.69 1.04 -0.03
N ALA A 254 -13.58 1.75 0.17
CA ALA A 254 -12.31 1.45 -0.48
C ALA A 254 -11.83 0.03 -0.14
N HIS A 255 -11.89 -0.37 1.15
CA HIS A 255 -11.45 -1.68 1.60
C HIS A 255 -12.37 -2.82 1.14
N ILE A 256 -13.70 -2.62 1.15
CA ILE A 256 -14.64 -3.62 0.61
C ILE A 256 -14.31 -3.87 -0.87
N MET A 257 -14.20 -2.80 -1.66
CA MET A 257 -13.86 -2.91 -3.08
C MET A 257 -12.50 -3.61 -3.27
N MET A 258 -11.50 -3.22 -2.48
CA MET A 258 -10.15 -3.75 -2.53
C MET A 258 -10.11 -5.26 -2.21
N VAL A 259 -10.71 -5.66 -1.09
CA VAL A 259 -10.70 -7.06 -0.67
C VAL A 259 -11.45 -7.95 -1.66
N LEU A 260 -12.63 -7.53 -2.13
CA LEU A 260 -13.40 -8.30 -3.11
C LEU A 260 -12.63 -8.48 -4.42
N THR A 261 -12.09 -7.40 -4.99
CA THR A 261 -11.40 -7.46 -6.29
C THR A 261 -10.06 -8.17 -6.18
N VAL A 262 -9.27 -7.89 -5.15
CA VAL A 262 -7.95 -8.49 -4.95
C VAL A 262 -8.08 -9.97 -4.64
N MET A 263 -8.95 -10.35 -3.71
CA MET A 263 -9.07 -11.77 -3.34
C MET A 263 -9.66 -12.59 -4.47
N PHE A 264 -10.62 -12.06 -5.24
CA PHE A 264 -11.10 -12.75 -6.44
C PHE A 264 -9.97 -12.97 -7.45
N PHE A 265 -9.14 -11.95 -7.70
CA PHE A 265 -7.97 -12.09 -8.56
C PHE A 265 -6.97 -13.12 -8.02
N VAL A 266 -6.65 -13.07 -6.72
CA VAL A 266 -5.71 -14.01 -6.07
C VAL A 266 -6.21 -15.45 -6.17
N PHE A 267 -7.48 -15.70 -5.86
CA PHE A 267 -8.08 -17.03 -5.99
C PHE A 267 -8.06 -17.51 -7.44
N SER A 268 -8.38 -16.65 -8.39
CA SER A 268 -8.38 -17.00 -9.81
C SER A 268 -6.99 -17.40 -10.30
N CYS A 269 -5.94 -16.67 -9.88
CA CYS A 269 -4.55 -17.02 -10.19
C CYS A 269 -4.14 -18.36 -9.55
N VAL A 270 -4.40 -18.55 -8.26
CA VAL A 270 -4.00 -19.76 -7.52
C VAL A 270 -4.72 -21.01 -8.05
N LEU A 271 -6.00 -20.89 -8.41
CA LEU A 271 -6.77 -22.00 -8.97
C LEU A 271 -6.38 -22.35 -10.41
N SER A 272 -5.74 -21.43 -11.13
CA SER A 272 -5.30 -21.61 -12.52
C SER A 272 -3.88 -22.15 -12.65
N LEU A 273 -3.10 -22.14 -11.58
CA LEU A 273 -1.68 -22.51 -11.56
C LEU A 273 -1.42 -23.63 -10.57
N SER A 274 -0.34 -24.39 -10.79
CA SER A 274 0.14 -25.36 -9.82
C SER A 274 1.01 -24.69 -8.75
N PRO A 275 1.20 -25.30 -7.57
CA PRO A 275 2.16 -24.83 -6.59
C PRO A 275 3.60 -24.71 -7.15
N ALA A 276 4.00 -25.58 -8.09
CA ALA A 276 5.29 -25.52 -8.77
C ALA A 276 5.42 -24.27 -9.66
N ASP A 277 4.33 -23.86 -10.35
CA ASP A 277 4.29 -22.60 -11.13
C ASP A 277 4.50 -21.38 -10.24
N LEU A 278 3.86 -21.36 -9.06
CA LEU A 278 4.01 -20.27 -8.10
C LEU A 278 5.43 -20.21 -7.53
N ALA A 279 6.05 -21.35 -7.27
CA ALA A 279 7.46 -21.42 -6.86
C ALA A 279 8.39 -20.91 -7.97
N ALA A 280 8.15 -21.29 -9.23
CA ALA A 280 8.92 -20.80 -10.37
C ALA A 280 8.79 -19.28 -10.55
N ALA A 281 7.60 -18.70 -10.37
CA ALA A 281 7.40 -17.26 -10.41
C ALA A 281 8.19 -16.52 -9.30
N LYS A 282 8.27 -17.12 -8.10
CA LYS A 282 9.09 -16.61 -6.99
C LYS A 282 10.57 -16.60 -7.34
N GLU A 283 11.07 -17.72 -7.87
CA GLU A 283 12.48 -17.89 -8.25
C GLU A 283 12.89 -16.92 -9.35
N GLN A 284 12.02 -16.70 -10.34
CA GLN A 284 12.25 -15.74 -11.42
C GLN A 284 12.15 -14.27 -10.97
N ASN A 285 11.75 -13.98 -9.75
CA ASN A 285 11.56 -12.64 -9.21
C ASN A 285 10.61 -11.76 -10.07
N ILE A 286 9.57 -12.35 -10.64
CA ILE A 286 8.59 -11.67 -11.48
C ILE A 286 7.20 -11.66 -10.84
N SER A 287 6.36 -10.72 -11.26
CA SER A 287 4.97 -10.66 -10.80
C SER A 287 4.15 -11.85 -11.33
N ILE A 288 3.06 -12.19 -10.64
CA ILE A 288 2.14 -13.22 -11.11
C ILE A 288 1.58 -12.90 -12.51
N LEU A 289 1.36 -11.64 -12.83
CA LEU A 289 0.88 -11.23 -14.15
C LEU A 289 1.92 -11.48 -15.24
N SER A 290 3.20 -11.22 -14.96
CA SER A 290 4.29 -11.56 -15.89
C SER A 290 4.41 -13.06 -16.08
N TYR A 291 4.27 -13.84 -14.99
CA TYR A 291 4.30 -15.29 -15.07
C TYR A 291 3.12 -15.84 -15.91
N LEU A 292 1.89 -15.37 -15.66
CA LEU A 292 0.72 -15.76 -16.46
C LEU A 292 0.88 -15.46 -17.95
N ALA A 293 1.47 -14.28 -18.27
CA ALA A 293 1.73 -13.89 -19.67
C ALA A 293 2.70 -14.82 -20.38
N ASN A 294 3.67 -15.38 -19.65
CA ASN A 294 4.68 -16.29 -20.22
C ASN A 294 4.20 -17.75 -20.22
N HIS A 295 3.31 -18.11 -19.28
CA HIS A 295 2.86 -19.49 -19.08
C HIS A 295 1.70 -19.88 -20.01
N PHE A 296 0.73 -18.99 -20.22
CA PHE A 296 -0.43 -19.27 -21.05
C PHE A 296 -0.24 -18.80 -22.49
N ASN A 297 -0.43 -19.71 -23.46
CA ASN A 297 -0.43 -19.41 -24.90
C ASN A 297 -1.72 -18.71 -25.35
N ALA A 298 -2.16 -17.70 -24.61
CA ALA A 298 -3.36 -16.94 -24.91
C ALA A 298 -2.99 -15.48 -25.20
N PRO A 299 -3.20 -14.96 -26.43
CA PRO A 299 -2.80 -13.59 -26.78
C PRO A 299 -3.35 -12.52 -25.86
N ILE A 300 -4.58 -12.69 -25.35
CA ILE A 300 -5.19 -11.76 -24.40
C ILE A 300 -4.36 -11.68 -23.13
N ILE A 301 -3.98 -12.81 -22.52
CA ILE A 301 -3.19 -12.83 -21.28
C ILE A 301 -1.79 -12.28 -21.54
N ALA A 302 -1.16 -12.71 -22.63
CA ALA A 302 0.21 -12.31 -23.01
C ALA A 302 0.38 -10.79 -23.12
N TRP A 303 -0.63 -10.08 -23.61
CA TRP A 303 -0.59 -8.63 -23.80
C TRP A 303 -1.22 -7.85 -22.64
N MET A 304 -2.37 -8.28 -22.14
CA MET A 304 -3.08 -7.55 -21.07
C MET A 304 -2.37 -7.63 -19.71
N ALA A 305 -1.87 -8.81 -19.34
CA ALA A 305 -1.32 -9.01 -18.01
C ALA A 305 -0.11 -8.11 -17.72
N PRO A 306 0.91 -7.98 -18.57
CA PRO A 306 2.01 -7.05 -18.35
C PRO A 306 1.57 -5.58 -18.31
N ILE A 307 0.62 -5.17 -19.15
CA ILE A 307 0.08 -3.80 -19.17
C ILE A 307 -0.61 -3.49 -17.85
N ILE A 308 -1.44 -4.42 -17.35
CA ILE A 308 -2.09 -4.30 -16.05
C ILE A 308 -1.04 -4.16 -14.94
N ALA A 309 0.02 -4.96 -14.97
CA ALA A 309 1.12 -4.89 -14.01
C ALA A 309 1.81 -3.52 -14.04
N MET A 310 2.14 -3.00 -15.22
CA MET A 310 2.77 -1.69 -15.38
C MET A 310 1.89 -0.56 -14.81
N ILE A 311 0.58 -0.58 -15.09
CA ILE A 311 -0.37 0.40 -14.55
C ILE A 311 -0.46 0.29 -13.02
N ALA A 312 -0.58 -0.92 -12.49
CA ALA A 312 -0.66 -1.17 -11.06
C ALA A 312 0.56 -0.65 -10.31
N ILE A 313 1.75 -0.98 -10.78
CA ILE A 313 3.02 -0.57 -10.19
C ILE A 313 3.17 0.95 -10.25
N THR A 314 2.88 1.58 -11.41
CA THR A 314 2.99 3.02 -11.58
C THR A 314 2.06 3.79 -10.64
N LYS A 315 0.77 3.40 -10.55
CA LYS A 315 -0.18 4.03 -9.61
C LYS A 315 0.31 3.95 -8.17
N SER A 316 0.72 2.76 -7.78
CA SER A 316 1.13 2.50 -6.41
C SER A 316 2.44 3.23 -6.06
N PHE A 317 3.39 3.28 -6.99
CA PHE A 317 4.59 4.09 -6.86
C PHE A 317 4.25 5.56 -6.56
N LEU A 318 3.32 6.15 -7.31
CA LEU A 318 2.92 7.54 -7.11
C LEU A 318 2.34 7.80 -5.71
N GLY A 319 1.47 6.92 -5.23
CA GLY A 319 0.90 7.05 -3.88
C GLY A 319 1.94 6.92 -2.77
N HIS A 320 2.84 5.95 -2.89
CA HIS A 320 3.92 5.74 -1.92
C HIS A 320 4.98 6.85 -1.97
N TYR A 321 5.20 7.46 -3.13
CA TYR A 321 6.07 8.61 -3.24
C TYR A 321 5.60 9.78 -2.37
N LEU A 322 4.29 10.04 -2.28
CA LEU A 322 3.76 11.12 -1.43
C LEU A 322 4.13 10.91 0.04
N GLY A 323 3.90 9.72 0.57
CA GLY A 323 4.24 9.42 1.96
C GLY A 323 5.73 9.37 2.23
N ALA A 324 6.54 8.84 1.29
CA ALA A 324 8.00 8.84 1.41
C ALA A 324 8.56 10.27 1.39
N ARG A 325 8.03 11.15 0.52
CA ARG A 325 8.38 12.58 0.49
C ARG A 325 8.02 13.26 1.81
N GLU A 326 6.82 13.03 2.34
CA GLU A 326 6.37 13.59 3.61
C GLU A 326 7.31 13.17 4.76
N GLY A 327 7.60 11.87 4.88
CA GLY A 327 8.51 11.35 5.89
C GLY A 327 9.93 11.90 5.77
N PHE A 328 10.49 11.92 4.57
CA PHE A 328 11.84 12.45 4.33
C PHE A 328 11.92 13.96 4.62
N ASN A 329 11.00 14.73 4.09
CA ASN A 329 10.93 16.16 4.34
C ASN A 329 10.74 16.46 5.82
N GLY A 330 9.88 15.72 6.52
CA GLY A 330 9.69 15.84 7.97
C GLY A 330 10.99 15.62 8.76
N MET A 331 11.79 14.61 8.41
CA MET A 331 13.10 14.37 9.03
C MET A 331 14.07 15.54 8.80
N VAL A 332 14.16 16.02 7.56
CA VAL A 332 15.08 17.11 7.19
C VAL A 332 14.66 18.40 7.89
N ILE A 333 13.38 18.76 7.88
CA ILE A 333 12.83 19.96 8.53
C ILE A 333 13.12 19.92 10.04
N LYS A 334 12.83 18.79 10.70
CA LYS A 334 13.08 18.61 12.15
C LYS A 334 14.57 18.71 12.50
N SER A 335 15.43 18.13 11.64
CA SER A 335 16.88 18.21 11.82
C SER A 335 17.41 19.63 11.64
N LEU A 336 16.92 20.38 10.66
CA LEU A 336 17.30 21.78 10.44
C LEU A 336 16.77 22.69 11.55
N ARG A 337 15.51 22.51 11.96
CA ARG A 337 14.90 23.28 13.07
C ARG A 337 15.69 23.14 14.36
N SER A 338 16.18 21.94 14.67
CA SER A 338 17.04 21.72 15.86
C SER A 338 18.38 22.47 15.82
N LYS A 339 18.81 22.92 14.63
CA LYS A 339 20.02 23.70 14.40
C LYS A 339 19.75 25.19 14.13
N GLY A 340 18.50 25.65 14.34
CA GLY A 340 18.08 27.02 14.05
C GLY A 340 18.07 27.37 12.56
N LYS A 341 18.03 26.36 11.67
CA LYS A 341 18.04 26.54 10.21
C LYS A 341 16.68 26.21 9.60
N SER A 342 16.41 26.79 8.44
CA SER A 342 15.21 26.49 7.63
C SER A 342 15.61 26.20 6.18
N ILE A 343 14.71 25.57 5.43
CA ILE A 343 14.85 25.32 4.01
C ILE A 343 13.54 25.63 3.31
N GLU A 344 13.60 26.21 2.12
CA GLU A 344 12.43 26.41 1.28
C GLU A 344 11.84 25.05 0.85
N ILE A 345 10.53 24.88 1.01
CA ILE A 345 9.85 23.61 0.76
C ILE A 345 9.99 23.14 -0.69
N ASN A 346 9.94 24.06 -1.68
CA ASN A 346 10.11 23.70 -3.08
C ASN A 346 11.52 23.18 -3.38
N LYS A 347 12.55 23.77 -2.75
CA LYS A 347 13.92 23.30 -2.85
C LYS A 347 14.09 21.92 -2.21
N LEU A 348 13.49 21.73 -1.05
CA LEU A 348 13.50 20.44 -0.36
C LEU A 348 12.82 19.36 -1.20
N ASN A 349 11.64 19.63 -1.76
CA ASN A 349 10.92 18.69 -2.63
C ASN A 349 11.75 18.26 -3.84
N LYS A 350 12.50 19.19 -4.46
CA LYS A 350 13.41 18.85 -5.59
C LYS A 350 14.57 17.96 -5.14
N LEU A 351 15.17 18.24 -3.98
CA LEU A 351 16.24 17.42 -3.43
C LEU A 351 15.75 16.02 -3.05
N THR A 352 14.57 15.92 -2.45
CA THR A 352 13.92 14.64 -2.13
C THR A 352 13.62 13.83 -3.39
N ALA A 353 13.10 14.47 -4.43
CA ALA A 353 12.83 13.81 -5.70
C ALA A 353 14.12 13.28 -6.35
N LEU A 354 15.20 14.06 -6.33
CA LEU A 354 16.50 13.62 -6.85
C LEU A 354 17.07 12.45 -6.03
N PHE A 355 17.02 12.52 -4.71
CA PHE A 355 17.44 11.43 -3.82
C PHE A 355 16.68 10.14 -4.14
N MET A 356 15.36 10.20 -4.23
CA MET A 356 14.52 9.03 -4.52
C MET A 356 14.77 8.48 -5.93
N LEU A 357 14.96 9.34 -6.92
CA LEU A 357 15.30 8.92 -8.29
C LEU A 357 16.61 8.12 -8.32
N ILE A 358 17.67 8.65 -7.70
CA ILE A 358 19.00 8.00 -7.71
C ILE A 358 18.94 6.66 -6.97
N THR A 359 18.36 6.63 -5.79
CA THR A 359 18.33 5.41 -4.95
C THR A 359 17.44 4.33 -5.52
N THR A 360 16.25 4.67 -6.06
CA THR A 360 15.38 3.71 -6.75
C THR A 360 16.04 3.17 -8.01
N TRP A 361 16.76 3.99 -8.76
CA TRP A 361 17.52 3.56 -9.93
C TRP A 361 18.64 2.56 -9.57
N ILE A 362 19.43 2.87 -8.53
CA ILE A 362 20.50 1.96 -8.07
C ILE A 362 19.91 0.60 -7.69
N VAL A 363 18.86 0.60 -6.87
CA VAL A 363 18.24 -0.66 -6.40
C VAL A 363 17.57 -1.42 -7.54
N ALA A 364 16.89 -0.74 -8.46
CA ALA A 364 16.33 -1.39 -9.64
C ALA A 364 17.40 -2.03 -10.53
N THR A 365 18.58 -1.40 -10.64
CA THR A 365 19.72 -1.95 -11.38
C THR A 365 20.30 -3.19 -10.71
N LEU A 366 20.38 -3.21 -9.37
CA LEU A 366 20.90 -4.33 -8.58
C LEU A 366 19.96 -5.55 -8.54
N ASN A 367 18.67 -5.38 -8.82
CA ASN A 367 17.64 -6.44 -8.89
C ASN A 367 17.55 -7.35 -7.64
N PRO A 368 17.37 -6.82 -6.43
CA PRO A 368 17.17 -7.67 -5.27
C PRO A 368 15.84 -8.45 -5.33
N SER A 369 15.72 -9.51 -4.50
CA SER A 369 14.46 -10.25 -4.38
C SER A 369 13.32 -9.36 -3.89
N ILE A 370 12.26 -9.25 -4.67
CA ILE A 370 11.08 -8.44 -4.35
C ILE A 370 10.36 -9.00 -3.13
N LEU A 371 10.06 -10.30 -3.12
CA LEU A 371 9.41 -10.95 -1.97
C LEU A 371 10.28 -10.89 -0.72
N GLY A 372 11.59 -11.13 -0.85
CA GLY A 372 12.51 -10.95 0.27
C GLY A 372 12.47 -9.56 0.88
N MET A 373 12.44 -8.50 0.07
CA MET A 373 12.31 -7.13 0.57
C MET A 373 10.96 -6.88 1.26
N ILE A 374 9.87 -7.47 0.76
CA ILE A 374 8.53 -7.35 1.35
C ILE A 374 8.47 -8.06 2.71
N GLU A 375 8.95 -9.29 2.78
CA GLU A 375 8.89 -10.14 3.96
C GLU A 375 9.77 -9.61 5.11
N THR A 376 10.98 -9.13 4.80
CA THR A 376 11.97 -8.74 5.81
C THR A 376 11.90 -7.28 6.22
N LEU A 377 11.59 -6.37 5.31
CA LEU A 377 11.61 -4.93 5.57
C LEU A 377 10.21 -4.31 5.54
N GLY A 378 9.46 -4.54 4.46
CA GLY A 378 8.22 -3.82 4.21
C GLY A 378 7.14 -4.11 5.25
N GLY A 379 6.66 -5.34 5.33
CA GLY A 379 5.54 -5.72 6.17
C GLY A 379 5.72 -5.41 7.65
N PRO A 380 6.82 -5.84 8.28
CA PRO A 380 7.04 -5.61 9.71
C PRO A 380 7.18 -4.12 10.09
N ILE A 381 7.91 -3.33 9.32
CA ILE A 381 8.08 -1.89 9.64
C ILE A 381 6.76 -1.13 9.43
N ILE A 382 6.00 -1.47 8.38
CA ILE A 382 4.65 -0.93 8.19
C ILE A 382 3.77 -1.24 9.41
N ALA A 383 3.85 -2.45 9.94
CA ALA A 383 3.05 -2.86 11.09
C ALA A 383 3.35 -2.03 12.35
N MET A 384 4.58 -1.59 12.57
CA MET A 384 4.92 -0.71 13.69
C MET A 384 4.16 0.61 13.62
N ILE A 385 4.10 1.22 12.45
CA ILE A 385 3.52 2.56 12.26
C ILE A 385 2.00 2.47 12.03
N LEU A 386 1.54 1.52 11.23
CA LEU A 386 0.14 1.42 10.85
C LEU A 386 -0.73 0.74 11.91
N PHE A 387 -0.19 -0.28 12.59
CA PHE A 387 -0.95 -1.07 13.57
C PHE A 387 -0.66 -0.62 15.00
N LEU A 388 0.59 -0.57 15.43
CA LEU A 388 0.90 -0.37 16.84
C LEU A 388 0.86 1.11 17.27
N MET A 389 1.39 2.03 16.47
CA MET A 389 1.44 3.44 16.85
C MET A 389 0.06 4.05 17.13
N PRO A 390 -0.98 3.88 16.27
CA PRO A 390 -2.30 4.43 16.57
C PRO A 390 -2.95 3.79 17.80
N MET A 391 -2.72 2.51 18.03
CA MET A 391 -3.25 1.80 19.19
C MET A 391 -2.58 2.27 20.48
N TYR A 392 -1.28 2.51 20.46
CA TYR A 392 -0.57 3.16 21.56
C TYR A 392 -1.10 4.58 21.81
N ALA A 393 -1.34 5.35 20.76
CA ALA A 393 -1.92 6.69 20.88
C ALA A 393 -3.30 6.70 21.53
N ILE A 394 -4.16 5.70 21.24
CA ILE A 394 -5.47 5.55 21.90
C ILE A 394 -5.34 5.46 23.42
N GLN A 395 -4.26 4.86 23.92
CA GLN A 395 -4.02 4.72 25.36
C GLN A 395 -3.40 5.99 25.98
N LYS A 396 -2.57 6.70 25.24
CA LYS A 396 -1.73 7.79 25.79
C LYS A 396 -2.25 9.19 25.45
N VAL A 397 -2.87 9.38 24.27
CA VAL A 397 -3.29 10.70 23.78
C VAL A 397 -4.72 11.00 24.19
N PRO A 398 -5.01 12.08 24.96
CA PRO A 398 -6.35 12.41 25.43
C PRO A 398 -7.39 12.50 24.30
N ALA A 399 -7.03 13.13 23.16
CA ALA A 399 -7.90 13.28 22.00
C ALA A 399 -8.29 11.93 21.34
N MET A 400 -7.50 10.88 21.57
CA MET A 400 -7.71 9.54 21.01
C MET A 400 -8.48 8.61 21.99
N ARG A 401 -8.57 8.93 23.27
CA ARG A 401 -9.20 8.07 24.30
C ARG A 401 -10.65 7.71 24.02
N LYS A 402 -11.38 8.55 23.30
CA LYS A 402 -12.76 8.26 22.86
C LYS A 402 -12.89 7.00 21.99
N TYR A 403 -11.79 6.50 21.43
CA TYR A 403 -11.72 5.28 20.63
C TYR A 403 -11.26 4.05 21.45
N SER A 404 -11.04 4.18 22.75
CA SER A 404 -10.64 3.07 23.63
C SER A 404 -11.77 2.07 23.86
N GLY A 405 -11.41 0.87 24.32
CA GLY A 405 -12.40 -0.16 24.72
C GLY A 405 -12.99 -0.99 23.57
N HIS A 406 -12.66 -0.70 22.30
CA HIS A 406 -13.12 -1.50 21.17
C HIS A 406 -12.29 -2.78 20.99
N ILE A 407 -12.96 -3.92 20.80
CA ILE A 407 -12.30 -5.21 20.52
C ILE A 407 -11.42 -5.17 19.26
N SER A 408 -11.79 -4.33 18.27
CA SER A 408 -10.99 -4.10 17.07
C SER A 408 -9.59 -3.56 17.38
N ASN A 409 -9.40 -2.83 18.48
CA ASN A 409 -8.08 -2.32 18.86
C ASN A 409 -7.18 -3.47 19.33
N VAL A 410 -7.73 -4.41 20.11
CA VAL A 410 -7.00 -5.62 20.55
C VAL A 410 -6.60 -6.46 19.33
N PHE A 411 -7.53 -6.67 18.41
CA PHE A 411 -7.28 -7.38 17.17
C PHE A 411 -6.13 -6.74 16.37
N VAL A 412 -6.14 -5.41 16.19
CA VAL A 412 -5.08 -4.68 15.46
C VAL A 412 -3.72 -4.85 16.16
N VAL A 413 -3.68 -4.78 17.49
CA VAL A 413 -2.42 -4.99 18.25
C VAL A 413 -1.89 -6.40 18.02
N ILE A 414 -2.74 -7.42 18.13
CA ILE A 414 -2.33 -8.82 17.92
C ILE A 414 -1.77 -9.02 16.51
N MET A 415 -2.48 -8.55 15.48
CA MET A 415 -2.03 -8.67 14.09
C MET A 415 -0.73 -7.92 13.84
N GLY A 416 -0.56 -6.73 14.43
CA GLY A 416 0.67 -5.96 14.36
C GLY A 416 1.86 -6.67 15.01
N LEU A 417 1.67 -7.27 16.19
CA LEU A 417 2.71 -8.03 16.88
C LEU A 417 3.11 -9.30 16.10
N ILE A 418 2.14 -10.01 15.51
CA ILE A 418 2.40 -11.16 14.65
C ILE A 418 3.25 -10.72 13.44
N ALA A 419 2.86 -9.64 12.75
CA ALA A 419 3.59 -9.15 11.60
C ALA A 419 5.05 -8.76 11.94
N ILE A 420 5.25 -8.08 13.08
CA ILE A 420 6.59 -7.68 13.53
C ILE A 420 7.42 -8.89 13.94
N SER A 421 6.82 -9.87 14.63
CA SER A 421 7.54 -11.07 15.08
C SER A 421 8.10 -11.90 13.94
N ALA A 422 7.57 -11.79 12.72
CA ALA A 422 8.09 -12.47 11.54
C ALA A 422 9.53 -12.01 11.16
N ILE A 423 9.96 -10.81 11.58
CA ILE A 423 11.36 -10.38 11.45
C ILE A 423 12.31 -11.36 12.15
N PHE A 424 11.93 -11.84 13.34
CA PHE A 424 12.80 -12.77 14.08
C PHE A 424 13.04 -14.06 13.31
N TYR A 425 12.02 -14.56 12.60
CA TYR A 425 12.23 -15.74 11.75
C TYR A 425 13.29 -15.46 10.67
N SER A 426 13.21 -14.33 9.99
CA SER A 426 14.16 -14.00 8.91
C SER A 426 15.59 -13.70 9.41
N LEU A 427 15.75 -13.40 10.72
CA LEU A 427 17.07 -13.16 11.33
C LEU A 427 17.72 -14.46 11.84
N PHE A 428 16.92 -15.49 12.12
CA PHE A 428 17.40 -16.75 12.73
C PHE A 428 17.27 -17.97 11.83
N SER A 429 16.66 -17.85 10.65
CA SER A 429 16.57 -18.87 9.59
C SER A 429 17.63 -18.63 8.52
#